data_6c724a1ceafd005c94a060f4c8d1bb85
#
_entry.id   6c724a1ceafd005c94a060f4c8d1bb85
#
_cell.length_a   1.000
_cell.length_b   1.000
_cell.length_c   1.000
_cell.angle_alpha   90.00
_cell.angle_beta   90.00
_cell.angle_gamma   90.00
#
_symmetry.space_group_name_H-M   'P 1'
#
loop_
_entity.id
_entity.type
_entity.pdbx_description
1 polymer ?
#
loop_
_entity_poly.entity_id
_entity_poly.type
_entity_poly.pdbx_seq_one_letter_code
_entity_poly.pdbx_strand_id
1 'polypeptide(L)'
;MEPKSEVVIRQHDYLSGRVLFINAPTDDLLSNLAQDIEPAVWTWNYNDLQYFQQRSATVHFGTLLPEQDFDQAVIFVPKSKELLNYILHNVASRLVQGASIFLVGEKKAGVERAAKQLQPYGQAVKLDSARHCQMWQVSLETTVEAKP
;
A
#
# COMPACT_ATOMS: atom_id res chain seq x y z
N MET A 1 9.07 -14.24 6.01
CA MET A 1 8.06 -13.31 5.45
C MET A 1 6.83 -13.34 6.34
N GLU A 2 6.32 -12.17 6.70
CA GLU A 2 5.11 -12.07 7.51
C GLU A 2 3.87 -12.50 6.70
N PRO A 3 2.81 -12.99 7.37
CA PRO A 3 1.57 -13.38 6.67
C PRO A 3 0.98 -12.28 5.78
N LYS A 4 1.07 -11.02 6.20
CA LYS A 4 0.61 -9.89 5.37
C LYS A 4 1.34 -9.83 4.03
N SER A 5 2.63 -10.05 4.03
CA SER A 5 3.44 -10.06 2.82
C SER A 5 3.13 -11.29 1.96
N GLU A 6 2.89 -12.44 2.58
CA GLU A 6 2.52 -13.66 1.85
C GLU A 6 1.23 -13.47 1.06
N VAL A 7 0.24 -12.77 1.64
CA VAL A 7 -1.03 -12.49 0.94
C VAL A 7 -0.77 -11.65 -0.30
N VAL A 8 0.11 -10.66 -0.22
CA VAL A 8 0.48 -9.83 -1.37
C VAL A 8 1.14 -10.68 -2.46
N ILE A 9 2.07 -11.55 -2.09
CA ILE A 9 2.75 -12.43 -3.04
C ILE A 9 1.75 -13.38 -3.71
N ARG A 10 0.79 -13.92 -2.96
CA ARG A 10 -0.26 -14.78 -3.54
C ARG A 10 -1.06 -14.06 -4.62
N GLN A 11 -1.22 -12.74 -4.49
CA GLN A 11 -2.00 -11.92 -5.42
C GLN A 11 -1.11 -11.07 -6.34
N HIS A 12 0.11 -11.53 -6.59
CA HIS A 12 1.10 -10.79 -7.37
C HIS A 12 0.63 -10.45 -8.79
N ASP A 13 -0.29 -11.23 -9.36
CA ASP A 13 -0.82 -10.98 -10.71
C ASP A 13 -1.59 -9.66 -10.80
N TYR A 14 -2.05 -9.12 -9.67
CA TYR A 14 -2.70 -7.82 -9.63
C TYR A 14 -1.71 -6.65 -9.67
N LEU A 15 -0.42 -6.91 -9.48
CA LEU A 15 0.60 -5.87 -9.37
C LEU A 15 1.32 -5.67 -10.69
N SER A 16 1.51 -4.41 -11.09
CA SER A 16 2.26 -4.06 -12.30
C SER A 16 2.77 -2.64 -12.23
N GLY A 17 3.90 -2.39 -12.89
CA GLY A 17 4.49 -1.06 -13.03
C GLY A 17 5.14 -0.54 -11.76
N ARG A 18 5.01 0.76 -11.53
CA ARG A 18 5.52 1.41 -10.33
C ARG A 18 4.53 1.26 -9.20
N VAL A 19 4.91 0.50 -8.18
CA VAL A 19 4.04 0.20 -7.05
C VAL A 19 4.63 0.80 -5.78
N LEU A 20 3.84 1.66 -5.14
CA LEU A 20 4.23 2.26 -3.87
C LEU A 20 3.71 1.40 -2.73
N PHE A 21 4.62 0.93 -1.88
CA PHE A 21 4.29 0.14 -0.69
C PHE A 21 4.37 1.04 0.53
N ILE A 22 3.27 1.17 1.27
CA ILE A 22 3.16 2.08 2.41
C ILE A 22 3.03 1.27 3.70
N ASN A 23 3.87 1.57 4.68
CA ASN A 23 3.90 0.89 5.97
C ASN A 23 4.21 -0.61 5.84
N ALA A 24 5.05 -0.95 4.87
CA ALA A 24 5.36 -2.34 4.56
C ALA A 24 6.14 -3.02 5.69
N PRO A 25 5.92 -4.32 5.92
CA PRO A 25 6.74 -5.08 6.86
C PRO A 25 8.22 -5.07 6.47
N THR A 26 9.09 -5.10 7.47
CA THR A 26 10.52 -5.20 7.25
C THR A 26 10.91 -6.67 7.08
N ASP A 27 10.59 -7.21 5.93
CA ASP A 27 10.89 -8.59 5.57
C ASP A 27 11.34 -8.67 4.10
N ASP A 28 11.33 -9.85 3.51
CA ASP A 28 11.83 -10.04 2.15
C ASP A 28 10.76 -9.90 1.06
N LEU A 29 9.65 -9.20 1.36
CA LEU A 29 8.57 -9.00 0.39
C LEU A 29 9.09 -8.43 -0.94
N LEU A 30 9.82 -7.32 -0.88
CA LEU A 30 10.23 -6.62 -2.10
C LEU A 30 11.16 -7.47 -2.97
N SER A 31 12.01 -8.28 -2.37
CA SER A 31 12.94 -9.14 -3.11
C SER A 31 12.24 -10.34 -3.75
N ASN A 32 11.00 -10.61 -3.37
CA ASN A 32 10.19 -11.71 -3.92
C ASN A 32 9.18 -11.23 -4.97
N LEU A 33 9.19 -9.95 -5.31
CA LEU A 33 8.32 -9.42 -6.37
C LEU A 33 8.89 -9.74 -7.75
N ALA A 34 8.03 -9.77 -8.76
CA ALA A 34 8.43 -9.98 -10.15
C ALA A 34 9.34 -8.84 -10.63
N GLN A 35 10.24 -9.14 -11.55
CA GLN A 35 11.25 -8.17 -12.02
C GLN A 35 10.65 -6.99 -12.80
N ASP A 36 9.45 -7.16 -13.35
CA ASP A 36 8.76 -6.09 -14.06
C ASP A 36 8.04 -5.11 -13.13
N ILE A 37 8.06 -5.37 -11.82
CA ILE A 37 7.50 -4.44 -10.83
C ILE A 37 8.63 -3.54 -10.33
N GLU A 38 8.39 -2.23 -10.35
CA GLU A 38 9.31 -1.24 -9.79
C GLU A 38 8.77 -0.80 -8.42
N PRO A 39 9.25 -1.40 -7.32
CA PRO A 39 8.73 -1.06 -6.00
C PRO A 39 9.40 0.19 -5.45
N ALA A 40 8.61 0.98 -4.72
CA ALA A 40 9.10 2.04 -3.86
C ALA A 40 8.40 1.92 -2.52
N VAL A 41 9.03 2.37 -1.46
CA VAL A 41 8.50 2.29 -0.10
C VAL A 41 8.28 3.69 0.44
N TRP A 42 7.15 3.91 1.09
CA TRP A 42 6.91 5.13 1.87
C TRP A 42 6.79 4.73 3.34
N THR A 43 7.65 5.28 4.16
CA THR A 43 7.67 5.03 5.60
C THR A 43 7.99 6.31 6.36
N TRP A 44 7.55 6.38 7.59
CA TRP A 44 7.90 7.46 8.54
C TRP A 44 8.59 6.91 9.78
N ASN A 45 8.97 5.63 9.75
CA ASN A 45 9.68 4.95 10.83
C ASN A 45 11.15 4.83 10.47
N TYR A 46 12.02 5.35 11.32
CA TYR A 46 13.46 5.39 11.06
C TYR A 46 14.08 3.99 10.93
N ASN A 47 13.63 3.03 11.73
CA ASN A 47 14.14 1.67 11.65
C ASN A 47 13.77 1.02 10.31
N ASP A 48 12.55 1.29 9.83
CA ASP A 48 12.12 0.79 8.52
C ASP A 48 12.95 1.43 7.41
N LEU A 49 13.22 2.73 7.51
CA LEU A 49 14.08 3.43 6.55
C LEU A 49 15.43 2.73 6.43
N GLN A 50 16.08 2.47 7.57
CA GLN A 50 17.38 1.81 7.58
C GLN A 50 17.31 0.42 6.96
N TYR A 51 16.27 -0.34 7.31
CA TYR A 51 16.08 -1.70 6.77
C TYR A 51 16.04 -1.68 5.25
N PHE A 52 15.20 -0.82 4.67
CA PHE A 52 15.03 -0.78 3.22
C PHE A 52 16.22 -0.16 2.51
N GLN A 53 16.85 0.85 3.09
CA GLN A 53 18.06 1.44 2.50
C GLN A 53 19.21 0.45 2.42
N GLN A 54 19.40 -0.38 3.43
CA GLN A 54 20.44 -1.41 3.43
C GLN A 54 20.23 -2.45 2.33
N ARG A 55 19.01 -2.57 1.83
CA ARG A 55 18.65 -3.51 0.76
C ARG A 55 18.51 -2.82 -0.59
N SER A 56 19.01 -1.60 -0.69
CA SER A 56 19.02 -0.80 -1.93
C SER A 56 17.62 -0.54 -2.49
N ALA A 57 16.60 -0.51 -1.62
CA ALA A 57 15.25 -0.17 -2.02
C ALA A 57 15.10 1.35 -2.21
N THR A 58 14.20 1.75 -3.10
CA THR A 58 13.79 3.15 -3.22
C THR A 58 12.87 3.48 -2.05
N VAL A 59 13.28 4.42 -1.20
CA VAL A 59 12.53 4.77 0.01
C VAL A 59 12.23 6.25 0.02
N HIS A 60 10.96 6.57 0.27
CA HIS A 60 10.49 7.91 0.57
C HIS A 60 10.24 7.98 2.08
N PHE A 61 10.93 8.88 2.76
CA PHE A 61 10.87 8.97 4.22
C PHE A 61 10.22 10.26 4.67
N GLY A 62 9.32 10.15 5.64
CA GLY A 62 8.69 11.30 6.28
C GLY A 62 7.18 11.31 6.09
N THR A 63 6.56 12.43 6.47
CA THR A 63 5.11 12.57 6.46
C THR A 63 4.57 13.16 5.15
N LEU A 64 5.45 13.58 4.26
CA LEU A 64 5.07 14.12 2.96
C LEU A 64 5.48 13.16 1.86
N LEU A 65 4.54 12.78 1.03
CA LEU A 65 4.83 11.99 -0.15
C LEU A 65 5.31 12.93 -1.26
N PRO A 66 6.49 12.67 -1.85
CA PRO A 66 6.98 13.54 -2.92
C PRO A 66 6.10 13.48 -4.16
N GLU A 67 6.15 14.53 -4.97
CA GLU A 67 5.42 14.59 -6.23
C GLU A 67 6.06 13.63 -7.22
N GLN A 68 5.53 12.42 -7.28
CA GLN A 68 5.98 11.38 -8.17
C GLN A 68 4.76 10.52 -8.51
N ASP A 69 4.65 10.16 -9.78
CA ASP A 69 3.54 9.34 -10.23
C ASP A 69 3.83 7.87 -9.95
N PHE A 70 2.78 7.17 -9.51
CA PHE A 70 2.81 5.72 -9.30
C PHE A 70 1.66 5.10 -10.10
N ASP A 71 1.80 3.84 -10.46
CA ASP A 71 0.74 3.09 -11.15
C ASP A 71 -0.23 2.48 -10.15
N GLN A 72 0.27 2.06 -9.00
CA GLN A 72 -0.53 1.41 -7.96
C GLN A 72 0.06 1.72 -6.58
N ALA A 73 -0.76 1.47 -5.55
CA ALA A 73 -0.30 1.57 -4.17
C ALA A 73 -0.78 0.36 -3.36
N VAL A 74 0.08 -0.15 -2.49
CA VAL A 74 -0.25 -1.21 -1.54
C VAL A 74 -0.04 -0.65 -0.14
N ILE A 75 -1.14 -0.50 0.61
CA ILE A 75 -1.13 0.08 1.95
C ILE A 75 -1.31 -1.04 2.97
N PHE A 76 -0.34 -1.17 3.86
CA PHE A 76 -0.48 -2.05 5.03
C PHE A 76 -1.14 -1.23 6.14
N VAL A 77 -2.23 -1.75 6.70
CA VAL A 77 -3.09 -1.03 7.66
C VAL A 77 -2.24 -0.37 8.75
N PRO A 78 -2.31 0.97 8.87
CA PRO A 78 -1.56 1.68 9.91
C PRO A 78 -2.28 1.64 11.26
N LYS A 79 -1.66 2.27 12.28
CA LYS A 79 -2.14 2.21 13.66
C LYS A 79 -3.45 2.94 13.90
N SER A 80 -3.79 3.95 13.10
CA SER A 80 -4.99 4.74 13.35
C SER A 80 -5.80 4.98 12.10
N LYS A 81 -7.11 5.21 12.30
CA LYS A 81 -8.04 5.55 11.23
C LYS A 81 -7.64 6.85 10.54
N GLU A 82 -7.24 7.84 11.34
CA GLU A 82 -6.85 9.16 10.83
C GLU A 82 -5.62 9.07 9.94
N LEU A 83 -4.65 8.25 10.34
CA LEU A 83 -3.45 8.04 9.54
C LEU A 83 -3.78 7.38 8.21
N LEU A 84 -4.67 6.38 8.22
CA LEU A 84 -5.10 5.74 6.97
C LEU A 84 -5.79 6.74 6.05
N ASN A 85 -6.67 7.60 6.58
CA ASN A 85 -7.30 8.63 5.76
C ASN A 85 -6.28 9.57 5.12
N TYR A 86 -5.27 9.97 5.88
CA TYR A 86 -4.18 10.82 5.39
C TYR A 86 -3.42 10.12 4.26
N ILE A 87 -3.05 8.87 4.47
CA ILE A 87 -2.33 8.06 3.48
C ILE A 87 -3.16 7.94 2.20
N LEU A 88 -4.44 7.56 2.33
CA LEU A 88 -5.33 7.37 1.18
C LEU A 88 -5.47 8.63 0.35
N HIS A 89 -5.64 9.77 1.01
CA HIS A 89 -5.77 11.04 0.29
C HIS A 89 -4.49 11.38 -0.48
N ASN A 90 -3.35 11.21 0.14
CA ASN A 90 -2.06 11.50 -0.50
C ASN A 90 -1.78 10.54 -1.66
N VAL A 91 -2.03 9.25 -1.45
CA VAL A 91 -1.82 8.23 -2.48
C VAL A 91 -2.76 8.46 -3.66
N ALA A 92 -4.04 8.68 -3.39
CA ALA A 92 -5.02 8.89 -4.45
C ALA A 92 -4.69 10.10 -5.32
N SER A 93 -4.07 11.14 -4.74
CA SER A 93 -3.66 12.32 -5.50
C SER A 93 -2.47 12.07 -6.44
N ARG A 94 -1.80 10.92 -6.31
CA ARG A 94 -0.65 10.53 -7.14
C ARG A 94 -0.99 9.45 -8.16
N LEU A 95 -2.25 9.03 -8.21
CA LEU A 95 -2.71 7.95 -9.08
C LEU A 95 -3.67 8.49 -10.12
N VAL A 96 -3.69 7.84 -11.29
CA VAL A 96 -4.65 8.17 -12.35
C VAL A 96 -5.97 7.44 -12.12
N GLN A 97 -7.02 7.91 -12.76
CA GLN A 97 -8.32 7.23 -12.74
C GLN A 97 -8.17 5.80 -13.23
N GLY A 98 -8.77 4.87 -12.53
CA GLY A 98 -8.69 3.44 -12.83
C GLY A 98 -7.54 2.72 -12.15
N ALA A 99 -6.59 3.45 -11.55
CA ALA A 99 -5.49 2.83 -10.82
C ALA A 99 -5.99 2.09 -9.58
N SER A 100 -5.27 1.03 -9.19
CA SER A 100 -5.64 0.22 -8.02
C SER A 100 -4.94 0.69 -6.76
N ILE A 101 -5.71 0.75 -5.68
CA ILE A 101 -5.21 0.88 -4.31
C ILE A 101 -5.54 -0.42 -3.61
N PHE A 102 -4.53 -1.06 -3.03
CA PHE A 102 -4.68 -2.28 -2.24
C PHE A 102 -4.49 -1.97 -0.77
N LEU A 103 -5.30 -2.62 0.08
CA LEU A 103 -5.19 -2.51 1.53
C LEU A 103 -4.98 -3.91 2.09
N VAL A 104 -3.95 -4.06 2.92
CA VAL A 104 -3.55 -5.36 3.47
C VAL A 104 -3.41 -5.22 4.98
N GLY A 105 -3.94 -6.19 5.72
CA GLY A 105 -3.79 -6.17 7.16
C GLY A 105 -4.33 -7.42 7.83
N GLU A 106 -4.06 -7.54 9.13
CA GLU A 106 -4.56 -8.62 9.95
C GLU A 106 -6.00 -8.34 10.37
N LYS A 107 -6.82 -9.39 10.47
CA LYS A 107 -8.20 -9.26 10.99
C LYS A 107 -8.22 -8.66 12.38
N LYS A 108 -7.32 -9.13 13.26
CA LYS A 108 -7.26 -8.62 14.64
C LYS A 108 -6.78 -7.18 14.73
N ALA A 109 -6.13 -6.66 13.69
CA ALA A 109 -5.72 -5.28 13.61
C ALA A 109 -6.79 -4.39 12.95
N GLY A 110 -7.93 -4.97 12.56
CA GLY A 110 -9.07 -4.21 12.06
C GLY A 110 -9.09 -3.96 10.57
N VAL A 111 -8.51 -4.84 9.75
CA VAL A 111 -8.48 -4.65 8.30
C VAL A 111 -9.88 -4.53 7.69
N GLU A 112 -10.86 -5.28 8.20
CA GLU A 112 -12.24 -5.20 7.67
C GLU A 112 -12.86 -3.83 7.91
N ARG A 113 -12.63 -3.25 9.08
CA ARG A 113 -13.09 -1.89 9.40
C ARG A 113 -12.33 -0.87 8.57
N ALA A 114 -11.02 -1.05 8.44
CA ALA A 114 -10.18 -0.14 7.65
C ALA A 114 -10.59 -0.13 6.18
N ALA A 115 -11.02 -1.27 5.63
CA ALA A 115 -11.45 -1.37 4.24
C ALA A 115 -12.64 -0.46 3.92
N LYS A 116 -13.46 -0.11 4.90
CA LYS A 116 -14.58 0.83 4.71
C LYS A 116 -14.09 2.23 4.36
N GLN A 117 -12.85 2.57 4.72
CA GLN A 117 -12.26 3.86 4.39
C GLN A 117 -11.91 3.99 2.90
N LEU A 118 -11.95 2.89 2.14
CA LEU A 118 -11.74 2.91 0.70
C LEU A 118 -12.97 3.43 -0.05
N GLN A 119 -14.14 3.44 0.58
CA GLN A 119 -15.42 3.80 -0.06
C GLN A 119 -15.41 5.13 -0.82
N PRO A 120 -14.79 6.20 -0.29
CA PRO A 120 -14.76 7.48 -1.02
C PRO A 120 -14.05 7.41 -2.37
N TYR A 121 -13.25 6.38 -2.60
CA TYR A 121 -12.42 6.27 -3.81
C TYR A 121 -13.00 5.30 -4.83
N GLY A 122 -13.90 4.43 -4.43
CA GLY A 122 -14.53 3.46 -5.30
C GLY A 122 -15.08 2.29 -4.53
N GLN A 123 -15.54 1.27 -5.23
CA GLN A 123 -16.07 0.05 -4.60
C GLN A 123 -14.92 -0.86 -4.18
N ALA A 124 -14.83 -1.15 -2.88
CA ALA A 124 -13.82 -2.05 -2.34
C ALA A 124 -14.23 -3.50 -2.51
N VAL A 125 -13.30 -4.34 -2.92
CA VAL A 125 -13.48 -5.77 -3.13
C VAL A 125 -12.41 -6.52 -2.34
N LYS A 126 -12.82 -7.55 -1.61
CA LYS A 126 -11.87 -8.41 -0.91
C LYS A 126 -11.31 -9.42 -1.90
N LEU A 127 -9.99 -9.35 -2.14
CA LEU A 127 -9.30 -10.24 -3.07
C LEU A 127 -8.89 -11.56 -2.43
N ASP A 128 -8.53 -11.51 -1.14
CA ASP A 128 -7.97 -12.70 -0.47
C ASP A 128 -8.18 -12.61 1.04
N SER A 129 -8.24 -13.79 1.66
CA SER A 129 -8.30 -13.94 3.10
C SER A 129 -7.52 -15.21 3.44
N ALA A 130 -6.34 -15.07 4.02
CA ALA A 130 -5.48 -16.19 4.35
C ALA A 130 -4.60 -15.87 5.56
N ARG A 131 -4.41 -16.86 6.44
CA ARG A 131 -3.55 -16.75 7.62
C ARG A 131 -3.90 -15.53 8.48
N HIS A 132 -5.22 -15.31 8.69
CA HIS A 132 -5.76 -14.21 9.49
C HIS A 132 -5.48 -12.82 8.91
N CYS A 133 -5.08 -12.74 7.65
CA CYS A 133 -4.87 -11.49 6.93
C CYS A 133 -5.83 -11.39 5.76
N GLN A 134 -6.13 -10.15 5.34
CA GLN A 134 -6.97 -9.89 4.18
C GLN A 134 -6.29 -8.88 3.27
N MET A 135 -6.59 -8.99 1.98
CA MET A 135 -6.20 -8.02 0.97
C MET A 135 -7.45 -7.51 0.26
N TRP A 136 -7.61 -6.20 0.25
CA TRP A 136 -8.72 -5.51 -0.39
C TRP A 136 -8.21 -4.65 -1.53
N GLN A 137 -9.06 -4.41 -2.51
CA GLN A 137 -8.75 -3.57 -3.67
C GLN A 137 -9.87 -2.58 -3.92
N VAL A 138 -9.49 -1.36 -4.31
CA VAL A 138 -10.39 -0.40 -4.90
C VAL A 138 -9.75 0.13 -6.19
N SER A 139 -10.54 0.22 -7.26
CA SER A 139 -10.11 0.93 -8.47
C SER A 139 -10.56 2.37 -8.35
N LEU A 140 -9.63 3.31 -8.50
CA LEU A 140 -9.90 4.73 -8.29
C LEU A 140 -10.90 5.22 -9.35
N GLU A 141 -12.12 5.55 -8.93
CA GLU A 141 -13.19 5.95 -9.84
C GLU A 141 -13.05 7.40 -10.27
N THR A 142 -12.54 8.26 -9.35
CA THR A 142 -12.34 9.66 -9.65
C THR A 142 -10.95 10.09 -9.18
N THR A 143 -10.34 11.01 -9.93
CA THR A 143 -9.07 11.58 -9.51
C THR A 143 -9.26 12.48 -8.29
N VAL A 144 -8.24 12.54 -7.44
CA VAL A 144 -8.24 13.37 -6.24
C VAL A 144 -7.14 14.42 -6.38
N GLU A 145 -7.50 15.68 -6.15
CA GLU A 145 -6.51 16.74 -6.14
C GLU A 145 -5.77 16.74 -4.81
N ALA A 146 -4.44 16.95 -4.89
CA ALA A 146 -3.64 17.10 -3.68
C ALA A 146 -4.06 18.38 -2.98
N LYS A 147 -4.26 18.30 -1.66
CA LYS A 147 -4.54 19.49 -0.87
C LYS A 147 -3.28 20.32 -0.73
N PRO A 148 -3.39 21.64 -0.85
CA PRO A 148 -2.26 22.52 -0.63
C PRO A 148 -1.76 22.47 0.82
#